data_c9afe4be9e58ec721734ec19d443982b
#
_entry.id   c9afe4be9e58ec721734ec19d443982b
#
_cell.length_a   1.000
_cell.length_b   1.000
_cell.length_c   1.000
_cell.angle_alpha   90.00
_cell.angle_beta   90.00
_cell.angle_gamma   90.00
#
_symmetry.space_group_name_H-M   'P 1'
#
loop_
_entity.id
_entity.type
_entity.pdbx_description
1 polymer ?
#
loop_
_entity_poly.entity_id
_entity_poly.type
_entity_poly.pdbx_seq_one_letter_code
_entity_poly.pdbx_strand_id
1 'polypeptide(L)'
;GSSEREIVDLAQGDYEEMDQLAMARPFCKAAYRLTYAQDIGIAVARAIRSAISGRSGGVYLDIPGAMLDAAEGARSLVKVIEPAQRQIPAKSAIDRAIEVMKTAKRPLIVLGKGAAYDQCDDLIRELVEKSGYPFLPMSMAKGLLPDTHPQCAAAARSMVLKDSDVVIMMGARINWLLSHGKGKQWGEPGAKRFVQMDIEAEEMDSNVEIAAPIVGDVGSCCEALLKAMDGAGIAPPKEWLDAVNSKATANMAKMDARLRNNNDPMDYHGALGVIKDAINDHPDTILVNEGANTLDMCRSIVNIHKPRHRIDVGTWGVMGIGMGSAIAAAIETGKRVLAVEGDSAFGFCGMEVETVCRYNLPI
;
A
#
# COMPACT_ATOMS: atom_id res chain seq x y z
N GLY A 1 20.09 -10.12 -18.51
CA GLY A 1 20.52 -10.95 -19.59
C GLY A 1 20.51 -12.41 -19.20
N SER A 2 20.38 -13.29 -20.16
CA SER A 2 20.47 -14.74 -19.97
C SER A 2 21.28 -15.35 -21.11
N SER A 3 21.67 -16.61 -20.94
CA SER A 3 22.29 -17.40 -21.99
C SER A 3 21.38 -17.55 -23.19
N GLU A 4 21.96 -17.81 -24.34
CA GLU A 4 21.20 -17.98 -25.57
C GLU A 4 20.31 -19.21 -25.49
N ARG A 5 19.14 -19.12 -26.11
CA ARG A 5 18.17 -20.20 -26.04
C ARG A 5 18.66 -21.52 -26.56
N GLU A 6 19.43 -21.49 -27.64
CA GLU A 6 19.98 -22.68 -28.24
C GLU A 6 20.93 -23.45 -27.29
N ILE A 7 21.70 -22.71 -26.47
CA ILE A 7 22.58 -23.31 -25.47
C ILE A 7 21.71 -23.93 -24.36
N VAL A 8 20.71 -23.20 -23.87
CA VAL A 8 19.84 -23.66 -22.76
C VAL A 8 18.96 -24.83 -23.19
N ASP A 9 18.29 -24.73 -24.35
CA ASP A 9 17.34 -25.76 -24.84
C ASP A 9 18.05 -27.07 -25.19
N LEU A 10 19.33 -27.01 -25.57
CA LEU A 10 20.14 -28.20 -25.88
C LEU A 10 21.02 -28.70 -24.71
N ALA A 11 20.89 -28.03 -23.53
CA ALA A 11 21.67 -28.35 -22.34
C ALA A 11 23.18 -28.39 -22.60
N GLN A 12 23.70 -27.47 -23.39
CA GLN A 12 25.12 -27.41 -23.75
C GLN A 12 26.02 -26.92 -22.62
N GLY A 13 25.44 -26.24 -21.63
CA GLY A 13 26.13 -25.60 -20.52
C GLY A 13 26.75 -24.25 -20.91
N ASP A 14 26.50 -23.25 -20.09
CA ASP A 14 27.04 -21.90 -20.23
C ASP A 14 27.48 -21.36 -18.87
N TYR A 15 28.32 -20.32 -18.90
CA TYR A 15 28.76 -19.67 -17.67
C TYR A 15 27.57 -19.08 -16.90
N GLU A 16 27.46 -19.47 -15.63
CA GLU A 16 26.35 -19.03 -14.74
C GLU A 16 24.94 -19.32 -15.29
N GLU A 17 24.79 -20.36 -16.11
CA GLU A 17 23.51 -20.75 -16.69
C GLU A 17 22.47 -21.08 -15.61
N MET A 18 21.29 -20.49 -15.74
CA MET A 18 20.10 -20.84 -14.97
C MET A 18 18.82 -20.48 -15.73
N ASP A 19 17.70 -21.16 -15.45
CA ASP A 19 16.40 -20.75 -15.99
C ASP A 19 15.83 -19.56 -15.20
N GLN A 20 16.36 -18.38 -15.50
CA GLN A 20 15.96 -17.13 -14.86
C GLN A 20 14.47 -16.81 -15.08
N LEU A 21 13.92 -17.17 -16.25
CA LEU A 21 12.51 -16.95 -16.55
C LEU A 21 11.61 -17.80 -15.65
N ALA A 22 11.93 -19.08 -15.47
CA ALA A 22 11.19 -19.97 -14.57
C ALA A 22 11.30 -19.48 -13.11
N MET A 23 12.49 -19.04 -12.71
CA MET A 23 12.70 -18.47 -11.36
C MET A 23 11.91 -17.18 -11.13
N ALA A 24 11.80 -16.31 -12.12
CA ALA A 24 11.09 -15.03 -11.98
C ALA A 24 9.56 -15.20 -11.95
N ARG A 25 9.00 -16.19 -12.63
CA ARG A 25 7.54 -16.37 -12.77
C ARG A 25 6.75 -16.33 -11.45
N PRO A 26 7.12 -17.02 -10.38
CA PRO A 26 6.34 -17.04 -9.14
C PRO A 26 6.40 -15.71 -8.37
N PHE A 27 7.33 -14.81 -8.69
CA PHE A 27 7.53 -13.55 -7.97
C PHE A 27 7.03 -12.33 -8.75
N CYS A 28 6.73 -12.49 -10.03
CA CYS A 28 6.38 -11.40 -10.92
C CYS A 28 4.92 -11.50 -11.36
N LYS A 29 4.31 -10.33 -11.60
CA LYS A 29 2.99 -10.25 -12.23
C LYS A 29 2.98 -10.87 -13.61
N ALA A 30 4.07 -10.67 -14.37
CA ALA A 30 4.29 -11.28 -15.66
C ALA A 30 5.79 -11.47 -15.89
N ALA A 31 6.16 -12.51 -16.62
CA ALA A 31 7.55 -12.78 -17.00
C ALA A 31 7.60 -13.19 -18.47
N TYR A 32 8.44 -12.52 -19.25
CA TYR A 32 8.58 -12.69 -20.67
C TYR A 32 10.05 -12.94 -21.03
N ARG A 33 10.30 -13.75 -22.07
CA ARG A 33 11.61 -13.89 -22.70
C ARG A 33 11.51 -13.43 -24.16
N LEU A 34 12.45 -12.64 -24.60
CA LEU A 34 12.60 -12.26 -26.00
C LEU A 34 13.08 -13.42 -26.85
N THR A 35 12.54 -13.50 -28.07
CA THR A 35 12.98 -14.49 -29.07
C THR A 35 13.76 -13.83 -30.19
N TYR A 36 13.45 -12.55 -30.50
CA TYR A 36 14.07 -11.79 -31.59
C TYR A 36 14.40 -10.37 -31.13
N ALA A 37 15.57 -9.86 -31.55
CA ALA A 37 16.01 -8.50 -31.21
C ALA A 37 15.05 -7.42 -31.72
N GLN A 38 14.43 -7.63 -32.86
CA GLN A 38 13.43 -6.70 -33.44
C GLN A 38 12.20 -6.50 -32.56
N ASP A 39 11.94 -7.41 -31.60
CA ASP A 39 10.78 -7.37 -30.73
C ASP A 39 11.05 -6.64 -29.38
N ILE A 40 12.28 -6.18 -29.13
CA ILE A 40 12.66 -5.52 -27.86
C ILE A 40 11.69 -4.40 -27.51
N GLY A 41 11.41 -3.48 -28.43
CA GLY A 41 10.51 -2.34 -28.17
C GLY A 41 9.09 -2.76 -27.83
N ILE A 42 8.53 -3.74 -28.54
CA ILE A 42 7.19 -4.28 -28.28
C ILE A 42 7.15 -5.00 -26.92
N ALA A 43 8.18 -5.77 -26.60
CA ALA A 43 8.26 -6.51 -25.34
C ALA A 43 8.40 -5.56 -24.13
N VAL A 44 9.25 -4.53 -24.22
CA VAL A 44 9.36 -3.48 -23.19
C VAL A 44 8.02 -2.76 -23.02
N ALA A 45 7.38 -2.36 -24.10
CA ALA A 45 6.08 -1.71 -24.07
C ALA A 45 5.01 -2.60 -23.40
N ARG A 46 4.98 -3.90 -23.70
CA ARG A 46 4.08 -4.87 -23.07
C ARG A 46 4.40 -5.05 -21.59
N ALA A 47 5.68 -5.13 -21.23
CA ALA A 47 6.13 -5.24 -19.85
C ALA A 47 5.67 -4.05 -19.02
N ILE A 48 5.89 -2.82 -19.53
CA ILE A 48 5.43 -1.59 -18.86
C ILE A 48 3.90 -1.59 -18.72
N ARG A 49 3.14 -1.90 -19.77
CA ARG A 49 1.69 -1.96 -19.69
C ARG A 49 1.21 -2.98 -18.65
N SER A 50 1.81 -4.17 -18.62
CA SER A 50 1.49 -5.17 -17.60
C SER A 50 1.79 -4.69 -16.20
N ALA A 51 2.92 -4.00 -16.00
CA ALA A 51 3.34 -3.51 -14.68
C ALA A 51 2.34 -2.49 -14.11
N ILE A 52 1.82 -1.58 -14.92
CA ILE A 52 1.03 -0.41 -14.49
C ILE A 52 -0.49 -0.55 -14.67
N SER A 53 -0.99 -1.64 -15.30
CA SER A 53 -2.43 -1.85 -15.53
C SER A 53 -3.03 -2.74 -14.45
N GLY A 54 -4.33 -2.57 -14.16
CA GLY A 54 -5.01 -3.34 -13.11
C GLY A 54 -4.28 -3.23 -11.77
N ARG A 55 -4.15 -4.33 -11.03
CA ARG A 55 -3.27 -4.37 -9.86
C ARG A 55 -1.81 -4.26 -10.30
N SER A 56 -1.19 -3.12 -10.03
CA SER A 56 0.22 -2.85 -10.38
C SER A 56 1.17 -3.87 -9.74
N GLY A 57 2.22 -4.27 -10.47
CA GLY A 57 3.17 -5.26 -9.99
C GLY A 57 4.44 -5.35 -10.82
N GLY A 58 5.48 -5.94 -10.25
CA GLY A 58 6.76 -6.17 -10.93
C GLY A 58 6.61 -7.09 -12.13
N VAL A 59 7.33 -6.78 -13.21
CA VAL A 59 7.39 -7.60 -14.42
C VAL A 59 8.85 -7.90 -14.74
N TYR A 60 9.10 -9.13 -15.11
CA TYR A 60 10.42 -9.60 -15.52
C TYR A 60 10.50 -9.72 -17.05
N LEU A 61 11.53 -9.14 -17.63
CA LEU A 61 11.83 -9.25 -19.05
C LEU A 61 13.23 -9.86 -19.21
N ASP A 62 13.29 -11.03 -19.79
CA ASP A 62 14.53 -11.73 -20.08
C ASP A 62 15.00 -11.44 -21.50
N ILE A 63 16.21 -10.90 -21.62
CA ILE A 63 16.84 -10.55 -22.90
C ILE A 63 18.10 -11.40 -23.05
N PRO A 64 18.09 -12.45 -23.90
CA PRO A 64 19.27 -13.27 -24.19
C PRO A 64 20.44 -12.43 -24.70
N GLY A 65 21.67 -12.87 -24.40
CA GLY A 65 22.91 -12.12 -24.69
C GLY A 65 23.08 -11.74 -26.16
N ALA A 66 22.84 -12.65 -27.08
CA ALA A 66 22.95 -12.40 -28.53
C ALA A 66 22.06 -11.24 -29.04
N MET A 67 20.98 -10.94 -28.34
CA MET A 67 20.09 -9.85 -28.74
C MET A 67 20.65 -8.46 -28.39
N LEU A 68 21.58 -8.38 -27.42
CA LEU A 68 22.21 -7.13 -27.04
C LEU A 68 23.24 -6.66 -28.09
N ASP A 69 23.77 -7.59 -28.88
CA ASP A 69 24.71 -7.29 -29.95
C ASP A 69 24.01 -7.00 -31.29
N ALA A 70 22.71 -7.27 -31.38
CA ALA A 70 21.97 -7.10 -32.61
C ALA A 70 21.56 -5.62 -32.84
N ALA A 71 21.97 -5.04 -33.95
CA ALA A 71 21.67 -3.65 -34.31
C ALA A 71 20.32 -3.49 -35.02
N GLU A 72 19.22 -3.78 -34.32
CA GLU A 72 17.85 -3.68 -34.86
C GLU A 72 17.10 -2.40 -34.42
N GLY A 73 17.85 -1.36 -34.03
CA GLY A 73 17.34 -0.19 -33.31
C GLY A 73 16.10 0.47 -33.88
N ALA A 74 16.04 0.75 -35.21
CA ALA A 74 14.92 1.49 -35.80
C ALA A 74 13.59 0.70 -35.81
N ARG A 75 13.63 -0.62 -35.88
CA ARG A 75 12.45 -1.48 -35.92
C ARG A 75 11.91 -1.77 -34.51
N SER A 76 12.76 -1.64 -33.50
CA SER A 76 12.41 -1.90 -32.09
C SER A 76 11.73 -0.72 -31.41
N LEU A 77 11.77 0.49 -31.99
CA LEU A 77 11.23 1.67 -31.36
C LEU A 77 9.69 1.67 -31.36
N VAL A 78 9.10 1.75 -30.18
CA VAL A 78 7.67 1.98 -29.98
C VAL A 78 7.47 3.21 -29.10
N LYS A 79 6.36 3.91 -29.34
CA LYS A 79 5.97 5.01 -28.45
C LYS A 79 5.68 4.50 -27.06
N VAL A 80 5.86 5.37 -26.07
CA VAL A 80 5.45 5.11 -24.69
C VAL A 80 3.99 4.63 -24.68
N ILE A 81 3.75 3.55 -23.96
CA ILE A 81 2.42 2.98 -23.80
C ILE A 81 1.77 3.62 -22.59
N GLU A 82 0.65 4.25 -22.83
CA GLU A 82 -0.18 4.79 -21.76
C GLU A 82 -0.78 3.67 -20.91
N PRO A 83 -1.05 3.91 -19.61
CA PRO A 83 -1.79 2.99 -18.76
C PRO A 83 -3.14 2.63 -19.39
N ALA A 84 -3.68 1.48 -19.01
CA ALA A 84 -5.07 1.15 -19.32
C ALA A 84 -6.01 2.20 -18.73
N GLN A 85 -7.14 2.42 -19.37
CA GLN A 85 -8.17 3.31 -18.86
C GLN A 85 -8.67 2.80 -17.50
N ARG A 86 -9.08 3.73 -16.64
CA ARG A 86 -9.62 3.42 -15.31
C ARG A 86 -10.89 2.58 -15.43
N GLN A 87 -11.01 1.57 -14.57
CA GLN A 87 -12.19 0.72 -14.50
C GLN A 87 -13.30 1.46 -13.75
N ILE A 88 -14.44 1.65 -14.41
CA ILE A 88 -15.62 2.28 -13.83
C ILE A 88 -16.53 1.20 -13.23
N PRO A 89 -16.99 1.36 -11.98
CA PRO A 89 -17.88 0.39 -11.34
C PRO A 89 -19.25 0.36 -12.00
N ALA A 90 -19.89 -0.79 -11.98
CA ALA A 90 -21.29 -0.91 -12.41
C ALA A 90 -22.21 -0.09 -11.49
N LYS A 91 -23.21 0.62 -12.08
CA LYS A 91 -24.17 1.41 -11.30
C LYS A 91 -24.89 0.57 -10.24
N SER A 92 -25.30 -0.65 -10.58
CA SER A 92 -25.99 -1.57 -9.64
C SER A 92 -25.14 -1.94 -8.43
N ALA A 93 -23.80 -2.01 -8.57
CA ALA A 93 -22.89 -2.25 -7.45
C ALA A 93 -22.87 -1.04 -6.50
N ILE A 94 -22.84 0.17 -7.06
CA ILE A 94 -22.93 1.41 -6.28
C ILE A 94 -24.27 1.53 -5.56
N ASP A 95 -25.38 1.29 -6.26
CA ASP A 95 -26.72 1.32 -5.66
C ASP A 95 -26.80 0.34 -4.46
N ARG A 96 -26.30 -0.89 -4.63
CA ARG A 96 -26.22 -1.88 -3.56
C ARG A 96 -25.36 -1.43 -2.38
N ALA A 97 -24.23 -0.80 -2.65
CA ALA A 97 -23.36 -0.26 -1.60
C ALA A 97 -24.08 0.84 -0.79
N ILE A 98 -24.76 1.76 -1.44
CA ILE A 98 -25.54 2.80 -0.79
C ILE A 98 -26.62 2.18 0.13
N GLU A 99 -27.33 1.15 -0.33
CA GLU A 99 -28.33 0.47 0.52
C GLU A 99 -27.70 -0.20 1.75
N VAL A 100 -26.48 -0.73 1.64
CA VAL A 100 -25.74 -1.23 2.79
C VAL A 100 -25.33 -0.09 3.71
N MET A 101 -24.79 1.00 3.17
CA MET A 101 -24.34 2.17 3.94
C MET A 101 -25.47 2.85 4.72
N LYS A 102 -26.68 2.91 4.18
CA LYS A 102 -27.88 3.44 4.87
C LYS A 102 -28.20 2.71 6.16
N THR A 103 -27.81 1.44 6.30
CA THR A 103 -28.08 0.66 7.51
C THR A 103 -27.03 0.84 8.61
N ALA A 104 -25.95 1.55 8.31
CA ALA A 104 -24.80 1.67 9.21
C ALA A 104 -25.14 2.52 10.44
N LYS A 105 -24.94 1.96 11.62
CA LYS A 105 -24.96 2.67 12.89
C LYS A 105 -23.57 2.90 13.45
N ARG A 106 -22.68 1.98 13.17
CA ARG A 106 -21.27 2.00 13.59
C ARG A 106 -20.36 1.67 12.39
N PRO A 107 -20.34 2.53 11.36
CA PRO A 107 -19.53 2.30 10.17
C PRO A 107 -18.04 2.40 10.46
N LEU A 108 -17.24 1.76 9.58
CA LEU A 108 -15.79 1.89 9.54
C LEU A 108 -15.33 1.90 8.07
N ILE A 109 -14.47 2.83 7.71
CA ILE A 109 -13.73 2.79 6.45
C ILE A 109 -12.33 2.22 6.72
N VAL A 110 -11.91 1.22 5.95
CA VAL A 110 -10.55 0.68 5.99
C VAL A 110 -9.85 1.07 4.69
N LEU A 111 -8.83 1.90 4.81
CA LEU A 111 -8.02 2.36 3.68
C LEU A 111 -6.84 1.42 3.47
N GLY A 112 -6.76 0.79 2.32
CA GLY A 112 -5.69 -0.15 1.97
C GLY A 112 -4.64 0.44 1.04
N LYS A 113 -3.68 -0.41 0.67
CA LYS A 113 -2.60 -0.06 -0.26
C LYS A 113 -3.14 0.37 -1.64
N GLY A 114 -4.21 -0.29 -2.12
CA GLY A 114 -4.85 0.07 -3.40
C GLY A 114 -5.34 1.51 -3.43
N ALA A 115 -5.91 2.00 -2.33
CA ALA A 115 -6.32 3.40 -2.21
C ALA A 115 -5.13 4.37 -2.33
N ALA A 116 -3.96 4.02 -1.76
CA ALA A 116 -2.76 4.83 -1.89
C ALA A 116 -2.16 4.79 -3.31
N TYR A 117 -2.20 3.65 -3.98
CA TYR A 117 -1.69 3.49 -5.34
C TYR A 117 -2.53 4.23 -6.39
N ASP A 118 -3.83 4.34 -6.19
CA ASP A 118 -4.72 5.00 -7.13
C ASP A 118 -4.55 6.53 -7.18
N GLN A 119 -3.87 7.11 -6.19
CA GLN A 119 -3.56 8.54 -6.08
C GLN A 119 -4.80 9.46 -6.17
N CYS A 120 -5.95 8.98 -5.74
CA CYS A 120 -7.22 9.72 -5.68
C CYS A 120 -7.47 10.33 -4.29
N ASP A 121 -6.43 10.90 -3.69
CA ASP A 121 -6.41 11.34 -2.29
C ASP A 121 -7.56 12.29 -1.93
N ASP A 122 -7.85 13.25 -2.82
CA ASP A 122 -8.91 14.24 -2.59
C ASP A 122 -10.32 13.62 -2.60
N LEU A 123 -10.58 12.68 -3.51
CA LEU A 123 -11.86 11.95 -3.55
C LEU A 123 -12.05 11.08 -2.32
N ILE A 124 -10.99 10.42 -1.84
CA ILE A 124 -11.04 9.64 -0.61
C ILE A 124 -11.31 10.53 0.59
N ARG A 125 -10.63 11.68 0.67
CA ARG A 125 -10.85 12.67 1.73
C ARG A 125 -12.28 13.16 1.73
N GLU A 126 -12.81 13.59 0.57
CA GLU A 126 -14.17 14.05 0.42
C GLU A 126 -15.18 12.98 0.87
N LEU A 127 -14.98 11.72 0.49
CA LEU A 127 -15.85 10.60 0.89
C LEU A 127 -15.85 10.38 2.41
N VAL A 128 -14.67 10.40 3.03
CA VAL A 128 -14.52 10.26 4.49
C VAL A 128 -15.19 11.43 5.21
N GLU A 129 -14.90 12.67 4.81
CA GLU A 129 -15.43 13.86 5.44
C GLU A 129 -16.96 13.97 5.26
N LYS A 130 -17.47 13.73 4.06
CA LYS A 130 -18.90 13.79 3.74
C LYS A 130 -19.70 12.70 4.46
N SER A 131 -19.17 11.49 4.56
CA SER A 131 -19.84 10.41 5.29
C SER A 131 -19.78 10.59 6.80
N GLY A 132 -18.77 11.28 7.32
CA GLY A 132 -18.49 11.38 8.75
C GLY A 132 -18.04 10.06 9.38
N TYR A 133 -17.68 9.07 8.58
CA TYR A 133 -17.30 7.74 9.06
C TYR A 133 -15.86 7.71 9.59
N PRO A 134 -15.59 7.07 10.73
CA PRO A 134 -14.22 6.86 11.17
C PRO A 134 -13.47 5.99 10.16
N PHE A 135 -12.17 6.26 9.96
CA PHE A 135 -11.33 5.48 9.07
C PHE A 135 -10.13 4.87 9.78
N LEU A 136 -9.71 3.71 9.28
CA LEU A 136 -8.54 2.98 9.72
C LEU A 136 -7.55 2.86 8.54
N PRO A 137 -6.43 3.59 8.56
CA PRO A 137 -5.43 3.45 7.51
C PRO A 137 -4.59 2.19 7.77
N MET A 138 -4.47 1.34 6.76
CA MET A 138 -3.48 0.27 6.75
C MET A 138 -2.11 0.85 6.39
N SER A 139 -1.05 0.07 6.58
CA SER A 139 0.34 0.48 6.49
C SER A 139 0.66 1.56 5.44
N MET A 140 0.47 1.25 4.17
CA MET A 140 0.80 2.16 3.08
C MET A 140 -0.28 3.21 2.77
N ALA A 141 -1.43 3.10 3.40
CA ALA A 141 -2.50 4.09 3.31
C ALA A 141 -2.38 5.19 4.38
N LYS A 142 -1.43 5.06 5.32
CA LYS A 142 -1.17 6.13 6.29
C LYS A 142 -0.78 7.42 5.56
N GLY A 143 -1.39 8.52 5.98
CA GLY A 143 -1.17 9.82 5.36
C GLY A 143 -2.10 10.16 4.19
N LEU A 144 -2.92 9.23 3.66
CA LEU A 144 -3.99 9.57 2.70
C LEU A 144 -4.89 10.70 3.25
N LEU A 145 -5.31 10.53 4.51
CA LEU A 145 -5.66 11.63 5.40
C LEU A 145 -4.60 11.65 6.51
N PRO A 146 -4.29 12.80 7.10
CA PRO A 146 -3.35 12.85 8.22
C PRO A 146 -3.78 11.88 9.34
N ASP A 147 -2.82 11.19 9.95
CA ASP A 147 -3.12 10.32 11.10
C ASP A 147 -3.69 11.11 12.30
N THR A 148 -3.54 12.44 12.29
CA THR A 148 -4.13 13.39 13.26
C THR A 148 -5.55 13.84 12.89
N HIS A 149 -6.11 13.35 11.79
CA HIS A 149 -7.46 13.72 11.35
C HIS A 149 -8.52 13.31 12.40
N PRO A 150 -9.56 14.13 12.67
CA PRO A 150 -10.58 13.84 13.70
C PRO A 150 -11.32 12.50 13.52
N GLN A 151 -11.40 11.99 12.31
CA GLN A 151 -12.03 10.70 12.00
C GLN A 151 -11.05 9.52 11.99
N CYS A 152 -9.75 9.75 12.29
CA CYS A 152 -8.76 8.68 12.31
C CYS A 152 -8.95 7.76 13.52
N ALA A 153 -9.28 6.49 13.25
CA ALA A 153 -9.54 5.48 14.28
C ALA A 153 -8.31 4.62 14.62
N ALA A 154 -7.11 4.96 14.13
CA ALA A 154 -5.91 4.12 14.30
C ALA A 154 -5.64 3.79 15.78
N ALA A 155 -5.74 4.75 16.68
CA ALA A 155 -5.55 4.55 18.11
C ALA A 155 -6.71 3.80 18.80
N ALA A 156 -7.87 3.68 18.15
CA ALA A 156 -9.03 2.90 18.61
C ALA A 156 -9.24 1.61 17.81
N ARG A 157 -8.22 1.14 17.06
CA ARG A 157 -8.29 0.01 16.12
C ARG A 157 -9.09 -1.19 16.66
N SER A 158 -8.79 -1.68 17.86
CA SER A 158 -9.44 -2.86 18.42
C SER A 158 -10.94 -2.66 18.62
N MET A 159 -11.36 -1.45 19.03
CA MET A 159 -12.76 -1.10 19.20
C MET A 159 -13.47 -1.04 17.86
N VAL A 160 -12.94 -0.31 16.89
CA VAL A 160 -13.62 -0.13 15.60
C VAL A 160 -13.71 -1.44 14.81
N LEU A 161 -12.69 -2.30 14.88
CA LEU A 161 -12.76 -3.62 14.27
C LEU A 161 -13.81 -4.51 14.94
N LYS A 162 -13.92 -4.46 16.26
CA LYS A 162 -14.84 -5.30 17.03
C LYS A 162 -16.29 -4.84 16.91
N ASP A 163 -16.54 -3.53 17.05
CA ASP A 163 -17.87 -3.01 17.32
C ASP A 163 -18.55 -2.39 16.09
N SER A 164 -17.84 -2.22 14.95
CA SER A 164 -18.45 -1.76 13.70
C SER A 164 -19.50 -2.75 13.17
N ASP A 165 -20.53 -2.27 12.51
CA ASP A 165 -21.59 -3.05 11.87
C ASP A 165 -21.51 -3.04 10.34
N VAL A 166 -21.01 -1.96 9.75
CA VAL A 166 -20.71 -1.86 8.32
C VAL A 166 -19.25 -1.48 8.14
N VAL A 167 -18.52 -2.25 7.33
CA VAL A 167 -17.11 -2.02 7.05
C VAL A 167 -16.91 -1.80 5.56
N ILE A 168 -16.37 -0.64 5.20
CA ILE A 168 -16.09 -0.25 3.81
C ILE A 168 -14.60 -0.45 3.56
N MET A 169 -14.24 -1.42 2.74
CA MET A 169 -12.87 -1.75 2.37
C MET A 169 -12.52 -1.02 1.08
N MET A 170 -11.59 -0.08 1.13
CA MET A 170 -11.17 0.71 -0.03
C MET A 170 -9.76 0.32 -0.46
N GLY A 171 -9.64 -0.44 -1.54
CA GLY A 171 -8.36 -0.97 -2.00
C GLY A 171 -7.62 -1.77 -0.92
N ALA A 172 -8.38 -2.45 -0.06
CA ALA A 172 -7.89 -3.17 1.11
C ALA A 172 -8.36 -4.62 1.05
N ARG A 173 -7.43 -5.57 1.26
CA ARG A 173 -7.75 -6.99 1.35
C ARG A 173 -8.01 -7.41 2.79
N ILE A 174 -8.96 -8.32 2.97
CA ILE A 174 -9.23 -8.94 4.29
C ILE A 174 -8.30 -10.13 4.47
N ASN A 175 -7.00 -9.85 4.58
CA ASN A 175 -5.94 -10.85 4.69
C ASN A 175 -5.48 -11.05 6.15
N TRP A 176 -4.32 -11.66 6.36
CA TRP A 176 -3.74 -11.94 7.68
C TRP A 176 -3.55 -10.68 8.56
N LEU A 177 -3.26 -9.51 7.96
CA LEU A 177 -3.13 -8.23 8.70
C LEU A 177 -4.44 -7.80 9.38
N LEU A 178 -5.56 -8.28 8.86
CA LEU A 178 -6.90 -8.12 9.39
C LEU A 178 -7.46 -9.46 9.92
N SER A 179 -6.57 -10.44 10.19
CA SER A 179 -6.91 -11.78 10.69
C SER A 179 -8.04 -12.44 9.89
N HIS A 180 -7.99 -12.25 8.57
CA HIS A 180 -8.96 -12.81 7.63
C HIS A 180 -10.43 -12.46 7.95
N GLY A 181 -10.69 -11.34 8.62
CA GLY A 181 -12.04 -10.95 9.04
C GLY A 181 -12.64 -11.83 10.14
N LYS A 182 -11.84 -12.62 10.83
CA LYS A 182 -12.28 -13.64 11.78
C LYS A 182 -11.68 -13.42 13.20
N GLY A 183 -12.24 -14.13 14.16
CA GLY A 183 -11.77 -14.13 15.54
C GLY A 183 -12.34 -13.01 16.40
N LYS A 184 -11.97 -13.01 17.69
CA LYS A 184 -12.53 -12.11 18.74
C LYS A 184 -12.40 -10.62 18.41
N GLN A 185 -11.40 -10.25 17.64
CA GLN A 185 -11.18 -8.85 17.25
C GLN A 185 -12.20 -8.31 16.23
N TRP A 186 -12.94 -9.20 15.58
CA TRP A 186 -14.02 -8.82 14.65
C TRP A 186 -15.42 -8.94 15.26
N GLY A 187 -15.52 -9.32 16.55
CA GLY A 187 -16.80 -9.52 17.24
C GLY A 187 -17.48 -10.82 16.83
N GLU A 188 -18.83 -10.81 16.86
CA GLU A 188 -19.62 -12.02 16.55
C GLU A 188 -19.62 -12.31 15.05
N PRO A 189 -19.45 -13.57 14.62
CA PRO A 189 -19.53 -13.95 13.21
C PRO A 189 -20.88 -13.55 12.60
N GLY A 190 -20.85 -13.01 11.39
CA GLY A 190 -22.04 -12.59 10.66
C GLY A 190 -22.68 -11.26 11.13
N ALA A 191 -22.17 -10.64 12.19
CA ALA A 191 -22.70 -9.38 12.69
C ALA A 191 -22.34 -8.16 11.81
N LYS A 192 -21.43 -8.32 10.84
CA LYS A 192 -20.94 -7.24 10.00
C LYS A 192 -21.33 -7.41 8.54
N ARG A 193 -21.56 -6.27 7.90
CA ARG A 193 -21.77 -6.20 6.45
C ARG A 193 -20.57 -5.50 5.83
N PHE A 194 -19.97 -6.14 4.82
CA PHE A 194 -18.80 -5.59 4.14
C PHE A 194 -19.21 -5.00 2.78
N VAL A 195 -18.71 -3.79 2.52
CA VAL A 195 -18.64 -3.18 1.19
C VAL A 195 -17.17 -3.23 0.80
N GLN A 196 -16.83 -3.84 -0.32
CA GLN A 196 -15.43 -3.91 -0.75
C GLN A 196 -15.26 -3.32 -2.14
N MET A 197 -14.32 -2.38 -2.25
CA MET A 197 -13.85 -1.80 -3.51
C MET A 197 -12.46 -2.36 -3.80
N ASP A 198 -12.33 -3.06 -4.90
CA ASP A 198 -11.05 -3.55 -5.37
C ASP A 198 -11.05 -3.57 -6.90
N ILE A 199 -9.86 -3.45 -7.48
CA ILE A 199 -9.67 -3.55 -8.93
C ILE A 199 -9.75 -5.00 -9.42
N GLU A 200 -9.49 -5.96 -8.52
CA GLU A 200 -9.49 -7.40 -8.80
C GLU A 200 -10.75 -8.06 -8.24
N ALA A 201 -11.57 -8.58 -9.15
CA ALA A 201 -12.80 -9.29 -8.77
C ALA A 201 -12.54 -10.53 -7.90
N GLU A 202 -11.38 -11.17 -8.03
CA GLU A 202 -10.99 -12.37 -7.28
C GLU A 202 -10.75 -12.10 -5.78
N GLU A 203 -10.60 -10.83 -5.38
CA GLU A 203 -10.47 -10.47 -3.96
C GLU A 203 -11.82 -10.48 -3.23
N MET A 204 -12.93 -10.51 -3.96
CA MET A 204 -14.27 -10.56 -3.35
C MET A 204 -14.52 -11.93 -2.73
N ASP A 205 -15.20 -11.94 -1.59
CA ASP A 205 -15.62 -13.14 -0.86
C ASP A 205 -14.49 -14.11 -0.46
N SER A 206 -13.23 -13.69 -0.56
CA SER A 206 -12.10 -14.61 -0.31
C SER A 206 -12.00 -15.08 1.15
N ASN A 207 -12.46 -14.29 2.12
CA ASN A 207 -12.40 -14.65 3.55
C ASN A 207 -13.71 -14.43 4.32
N VAL A 208 -14.51 -13.47 3.88
CA VAL A 208 -15.83 -13.14 4.43
C VAL A 208 -16.78 -12.84 3.29
N GLU A 209 -18.08 -13.04 3.52
CA GLU A 209 -19.11 -12.65 2.57
C GLU A 209 -19.13 -11.13 2.39
N ILE A 210 -19.12 -10.67 1.13
CA ILE A 210 -19.17 -9.26 0.79
C ILE A 210 -20.61 -8.87 0.42
N ALA A 211 -21.23 -8.08 1.28
CA ALA A 211 -22.61 -7.63 1.08
C ALA A 211 -22.76 -6.73 -0.16
N ALA A 212 -21.75 -5.93 -0.49
CA ALA A 212 -21.74 -5.09 -1.69
C ALA A 212 -20.34 -5.05 -2.31
N PRO A 213 -20.03 -5.94 -3.27
CA PRO A 213 -18.79 -5.90 -4.03
C PRO A 213 -18.84 -4.78 -5.08
N ILE A 214 -17.75 -4.00 -5.17
CA ILE A 214 -17.56 -2.95 -6.17
C ILE A 214 -16.22 -3.19 -6.87
N VAL A 215 -16.27 -3.66 -8.11
CA VAL A 215 -15.07 -3.89 -8.92
C VAL A 215 -14.79 -2.64 -9.74
N GLY A 216 -13.62 -2.04 -9.53
CA GLY A 216 -13.18 -0.83 -10.23
C GLY A 216 -12.00 -0.15 -9.54
N ASP A 217 -11.45 0.86 -10.18
CA ASP A 217 -10.46 1.75 -9.58
C ASP A 217 -11.07 2.49 -8.39
N VAL A 218 -10.29 2.65 -7.33
CA VAL A 218 -10.77 3.29 -6.09
C VAL A 218 -11.30 4.69 -6.35
N GLY A 219 -10.60 5.49 -7.19
CA GLY A 219 -11.04 6.84 -7.55
C GLY A 219 -12.37 6.85 -8.27
N SER A 220 -12.54 5.99 -9.28
CA SER A 220 -13.81 5.86 -10.02
C SER A 220 -14.95 5.40 -9.09
N CYS A 221 -14.66 4.49 -8.16
CA CYS A 221 -15.62 4.04 -7.17
C CYS A 221 -16.00 5.15 -6.19
N CYS A 222 -15.01 5.93 -5.70
CA CYS A 222 -15.26 7.07 -4.82
C CYS A 222 -16.12 8.13 -5.49
N GLU A 223 -15.81 8.50 -6.74
CA GLU A 223 -16.59 9.47 -7.49
C GLU A 223 -18.05 9.01 -7.66
N ALA A 224 -18.26 7.74 -8.01
CA ALA A 224 -19.60 7.19 -8.18
C ALA A 224 -20.37 7.14 -6.85
N LEU A 225 -19.70 6.76 -5.74
CA LEU A 225 -20.31 6.76 -4.41
C LEU A 225 -20.64 8.17 -3.93
N LEU A 226 -19.76 9.14 -4.10
CA LEU A 226 -19.99 10.53 -3.73
C LEU A 226 -21.24 11.10 -4.40
N LYS A 227 -21.39 10.84 -5.71
CA LYS A 227 -22.60 11.20 -6.48
C LYS A 227 -23.86 10.49 -5.96
N ALA A 228 -23.75 9.20 -5.64
CA ALA A 228 -24.88 8.42 -5.16
C ALA A 228 -25.27 8.72 -3.71
N MET A 229 -24.37 9.26 -2.91
CA MET A 229 -24.64 9.74 -1.54
C MET A 229 -25.49 11.01 -1.53
N ASP A 230 -25.49 11.80 -2.61
CA ASP A 230 -26.32 13.00 -2.71
C ASP A 230 -27.80 12.62 -2.66
N GLY A 231 -28.48 13.08 -1.63
CA GLY A 231 -29.89 12.77 -1.41
C GLY A 231 -30.19 11.35 -0.89
N ALA A 232 -29.18 10.53 -0.64
CA ALA A 232 -29.36 9.13 -0.14
C ALA A 232 -29.72 9.06 1.35
N GLY A 233 -29.63 10.16 2.10
CA GLY A 233 -29.95 10.19 3.53
C GLY A 233 -28.89 9.55 4.42
N ILE A 234 -27.66 9.40 3.93
CA ILE A 234 -26.53 8.93 4.74
C ILE A 234 -26.11 10.07 5.65
N ALA A 235 -26.25 9.88 6.97
CA ALA A 235 -25.91 10.87 7.98
C ALA A 235 -24.65 10.45 8.75
N PRO A 236 -23.81 11.43 9.18
CA PRO A 236 -22.66 11.15 10.03
C PRO A 236 -23.09 10.48 11.34
N PRO A 237 -22.48 9.35 11.75
CA PRO A 237 -22.80 8.63 12.98
C PRO A 237 -22.14 9.30 14.19
N LYS A 238 -22.65 10.47 14.60
CA LYS A 238 -22.02 11.35 15.58
C LYS A 238 -21.67 10.64 16.89
N GLU A 239 -22.62 9.92 17.50
CA GLU A 239 -22.39 9.21 18.76
C GLU A 239 -21.30 8.16 18.64
N TRP A 240 -21.25 7.47 17.50
CA TRP A 240 -20.20 6.49 17.21
C TRP A 240 -18.83 7.14 17.06
N LEU A 241 -18.75 8.22 16.29
CA LEU A 241 -17.50 8.96 16.11
C LEU A 241 -16.99 9.54 17.44
N ASP A 242 -17.87 10.09 18.27
CA ASP A 242 -17.53 10.60 19.62
C ASP A 242 -16.98 9.47 20.52
N ALA A 243 -17.59 8.28 20.49
CA ALA A 243 -17.10 7.12 21.22
C ALA A 243 -15.71 6.66 20.73
N VAL A 244 -15.50 6.62 19.42
CA VAL A 244 -14.20 6.28 18.80
C VAL A 244 -13.14 7.30 19.21
N ASN A 245 -13.44 8.59 19.14
CA ASN A 245 -12.53 9.67 19.50
C ASN A 245 -12.16 9.64 20.99
N SER A 246 -13.13 9.40 21.86
CA SER A 246 -12.87 9.25 23.30
C SER A 246 -11.92 8.08 23.58
N LYS A 247 -12.14 6.94 22.91
CA LYS A 247 -11.26 5.78 23.02
C LYS A 247 -9.86 6.05 22.46
N ALA A 248 -9.78 6.69 21.30
CA ALA A 248 -8.52 7.05 20.67
C ALA A 248 -7.70 7.99 21.57
N THR A 249 -8.32 9.04 22.11
CA THR A 249 -7.67 10.00 23.02
C THR A 249 -7.13 9.31 24.26
N ALA A 250 -7.92 8.44 24.89
CA ALA A 250 -7.46 7.69 26.08
C ALA A 250 -6.29 6.77 25.76
N ASN A 251 -6.28 6.13 24.59
CA ASN A 251 -5.18 5.25 24.19
C ASN A 251 -3.93 6.04 23.80
N MET A 252 -4.07 7.18 23.13
CA MET A 252 -2.97 8.09 22.80
C MET A 252 -2.30 8.63 24.07
N ALA A 253 -3.06 9.07 25.06
CA ALA A 253 -2.49 9.54 26.32
C ALA A 253 -1.67 8.45 27.05
N LYS A 254 -2.15 7.19 27.03
CA LYS A 254 -1.38 6.06 27.57
C LYS A 254 -0.10 5.79 26.80
N MET A 255 -0.15 5.91 25.46
CA MET A 255 1.03 5.74 24.60
C MET A 255 2.03 6.86 24.85
N ASP A 256 1.60 8.12 24.88
CA ASP A 256 2.48 9.27 25.11
C ASP A 256 3.24 9.16 26.44
N ALA A 257 2.60 8.66 27.49
CA ALA A 257 3.30 8.36 28.76
C ALA A 257 4.45 7.37 28.59
N ARG A 258 4.29 6.37 27.71
CA ARG A 258 5.36 5.40 27.38
C ARG A 258 6.47 6.02 26.53
N LEU A 259 6.09 6.87 25.58
CA LEU A 259 7.05 7.53 24.66
C LEU A 259 7.95 8.54 25.37
N ARG A 260 7.54 9.05 26.54
CA ARG A 260 8.28 10.03 27.34
C ARG A 260 9.12 9.39 28.45
N ASN A 261 9.33 8.07 28.39
CA ASN A 261 10.22 7.43 29.36
C ASN A 261 11.69 7.83 29.12
N ASN A 262 12.46 7.85 30.20
CA ASN A 262 13.90 8.16 30.19
C ASN A 262 14.72 6.91 30.60
N ASN A 263 14.34 5.74 30.10
CA ASN A 263 15.03 4.50 30.40
C ASN A 263 16.47 4.54 29.88
N ASP A 264 17.41 4.03 30.66
CA ASP A 264 18.80 3.80 30.27
C ASP A 264 19.14 2.33 30.51
N PRO A 265 19.43 1.53 29.47
CA PRO A 265 19.44 1.91 28.05
C PRO A 265 18.06 2.29 27.52
N MET A 266 18.05 3.14 26.48
CA MET A 266 16.82 3.59 25.80
C MET A 266 16.06 2.40 25.22
N ASP A 267 14.76 2.35 25.45
CA ASP A 267 13.88 1.33 24.86
C ASP A 267 13.23 1.80 23.53
N TYR A 268 12.51 0.89 22.86
CA TYR A 268 11.81 1.19 21.62
C TYR A 268 10.85 2.38 21.73
N HIS A 269 10.14 2.51 22.85
CA HIS A 269 9.17 3.58 23.03
C HIS A 269 9.86 4.94 23.13
N GLY A 270 10.94 5.04 23.90
CA GLY A 270 11.73 6.26 24.00
C GLY A 270 12.30 6.70 22.65
N ALA A 271 12.94 5.77 21.92
CA ALA A 271 13.49 6.05 20.60
C ALA A 271 12.39 6.48 19.58
N LEU A 272 11.28 5.76 19.54
CA LEU A 272 10.17 6.09 18.63
C LEU A 272 9.42 7.37 19.04
N GLY A 273 9.50 7.77 20.32
CA GLY A 273 9.01 9.08 20.78
C GLY A 273 9.76 10.21 20.12
N VAL A 274 11.09 10.16 20.09
CA VAL A 274 11.94 11.14 19.41
C VAL A 274 11.67 11.18 17.90
N ILE A 275 11.53 10.01 17.27
CA ILE A 275 11.23 9.90 15.83
C ILE A 275 9.84 10.49 15.53
N LYS A 276 8.83 10.22 16.35
CA LYS A 276 7.50 10.80 16.25
C LYS A 276 7.51 12.31 16.30
N ASP A 277 8.26 12.89 17.24
CA ASP A 277 8.41 14.34 17.39
C ASP A 277 9.08 14.93 16.14
N ALA A 278 10.18 14.33 15.67
CA ALA A 278 10.88 14.78 14.48
C ALA A 278 9.98 14.80 13.21
N ILE A 279 9.11 13.80 13.06
CA ILE A 279 8.15 13.78 11.94
C ILE A 279 7.02 14.80 12.15
N ASN A 280 6.54 15.01 13.39
CA ASN A 280 5.52 16.01 13.66
C ASN A 280 6.03 17.45 13.44
N ASP A 281 7.29 17.72 13.81
CA ASP A 281 7.95 19.02 13.61
C ASP A 281 8.25 19.28 12.12
N HIS A 282 8.39 18.20 11.34
CA HIS A 282 8.72 18.26 9.93
C HIS A 282 7.78 17.36 9.10
N PRO A 283 6.49 17.71 8.94
CA PRO A 283 5.45 16.86 8.35
C PRO A 283 5.66 16.54 6.87
N ASP A 284 6.60 17.21 6.21
CA ASP A 284 7.03 16.93 4.82
C ASP A 284 8.12 15.85 4.71
N THR A 285 8.61 15.34 5.85
CA THR A 285 9.60 14.26 5.85
C THR A 285 8.96 12.94 5.38
N ILE A 286 9.65 12.25 4.50
CA ILE A 286 9.25 10.89 4.09
C ILE A 286 9.85 9.90 5.07
N LEU A 287 9.02 9.04 5.64
CA LEU A 287 9.44 7.95 6.51
C LEU A 287 9.64 6.68 5.68
N VAL A 288 10.84 6.13 5.70
CA VAL A 288 11.11 4.77 5.22
C VAL A 288 11.31 3.87 6.43
N ASN A 289 10.62 2.74 6.46
CA ASN A 289 10.59 1.92 7.64
C ASN A 289 10.71 0.43 7.31
N GLU A 290 11.72 -0.22 7.87
CA GLU A 290 12.04 -1.62 7.64
C GLU A 290 12.40 -2.34 8.96
N GLY A 291 12.35 -3.67 8.91
CA GLY A 291 12.61 -4.57 10.04
C GLY A 291 11.35 -5.27 10.52
N ALA A 292 11.44 -6.09 11.57
CA ALA A 292 10.31 -6.79 12.16
C ALA A 292 9.62 -5.94 13.24
N ASN A 293 10.17 -5.94 14.47
CA ASN A 293 9.62 -5.16 15.59
C ASN A 293 9.67 -3.65 15.31
N THR A 294 10.74 -3.17 14.70
CA THR A 294 10.90 -1.76 14.31
C THR A 294 9.79 -1.34 13.36
N LEU A 295 9.47 -2.17 12.35
CA LEU A 295 8.39 -1.92 11.41
C LEU A 295 7.03 -1.79 12.09
N ASP A 296 6.68 -2.76 12.93
CA ASP A 296 5.36 -2.84 13.56
C ASP A 296 5.14 -1.75 14.60
N MET A 297 6.15 -1.48 15.44
CA MET A 297 6.07 -0.46 16.47
C MET A 297 6.06 0.95 15.86
N CYS A 298 6.94 1.23 14.89
CA CYS A 298 6.99 2.50 14.20
C CYS A 298 5.65 2.81 13.49
N ARG A 299 5.07 1.83 12.78
CA ARG A 299 3.76 1.95 12.14
C ARG A 299 2.66 2.37 13.12
N SER A 300 2.73 1.85 14.34
CA SER A 300 1.71 2.08 15.37
C SER A 300 1.87 3.41 16.11
N ILE A 301 3.09 3.96 16.15
CA ILE A 301 3.47 5.10 16.99
C ILE A 301 3.62 6.38 16.18
N VAL A 302 4.29 6.31 15.01
CA VAL A 302 4.66 7.50 14.24
C VAL A 302 3.50 7.93 13.35
N ASN A 303 3.12 9.20 13.44
CA ASN A 303 2.08 9.81 12.60
C ASN A 303 2.62 10.11 11.21
N ILE A 304 1.77 9.94 10.20
CA ILE A 304 2.05 10.35 8.84
C ILE A 304 1.01 11.42 8.45
N HIS A 305 1.49 12.50 7.85
CA HIS A 305 0.68 13.70 7.60
C HIS A 305 0.28 13.88 6.13
N LYS A 306 0.98 13.21 5.21
CA LYS A 306 0.77 13.38 3.77
C LYS A 306 0.74 12.03 3.04
N PRO A 307 0.00 11.94 1.94
CA PRO A 307 -0.03 10.72 1.13
C PRO A 307 1.36 10.31 0.65
N ARG A 308 1.62 9.00 0.62
CA ARG A 308 2.88 8.41 0.14
C ARG A 308 4.15 8.86 0.89
N HIS A 309 3.98 9.48 2.07
CA HIS A 309 5.10 9.84 2.95
C HIS A 309 5.49 8.72 3.92
N ARG A 310 4.98 7.51 3.72
CA ARG A 310 5.45 6.30 4.39
C ARG A 310 5.70 5.20 3.37
N ILE A 311 6.94 4.72 3.33
CA ILE A 311 7.39 3.61 2.49
C ILE A 311 7.80 2.47 3.41
N ASP A 312 7.30 1.27 3.16
CA ASP A 312 7.66 0.06 3.90
C ASP A 312 7.74 -1.17 2.99
N VAL A 313 8.16 -2.28 3.56
CA VAL A 313 8.37 -3.56 2.85
C VAL A 313 7.07 -4.29 2.50
N GLY A 314 5.93 -3.74 2.84
CA GLY A 314 4.61 -4.32 2.55
C GLY A 314 4.38 -5.69 3.17
N THR A 315 3.58 -6.51 2.49
CA THR A 315 3.14 -7.83 2.99
C THR A 315 4.26 -8.88 2.98
N TRP A 316 5.25 -8.73 2.13
CA TRP A 316 6.38 -9.68 2.01
C TRP A 316 7.33 -9.64 3.20
N GLY A 317 7.44 -8.50 3.88
CA GLY A 317 8.32 -8.36 5.04
C GLY A 317 9.80 -8.58 4.72
N VAL A 318 10.20 -8.35 3.48
CA VAL A 318 11.59 -8.50 3.05
C VAL A 318 12.49 -7.49 3.76
N MET A 319 13.73 -7.86 4.02
CA MET A 319 14.76 -6.98 4.59
C MET A 319 15.85 -6.68 3.57
N GLY A 320 16.49 -5.51 3.71
CA GLY A 320 17.58 -5.06 2.85
C GLY A 320 17.16 -4.19 1.67
N ILE A 321 15.96 -3.61 1.72
CA ILE A 321 15.47 -2.69 0.67
C ILE A 321 15.25 -1.26 1.18
N GLY A 322 15.30 -1.03 2.48
CA GLY A 322 14.95 0.26 3.09
C GLY A 322 15.87 1.39 2.62
N MET A 323 17.19 1.21 2.70
CA MET A 323 18.13 2.23 2.23
C MET A 323 17.97 2.54 0.73
N GLY A 324 17.76 1.54 -0.12
CA GLY A 324 17.46 1.75 -1.53
C GLY A 324 16.18 2.55 -1.75
N SER A 325 15.14 2.28 -0.95
CA SER A 325 13.88 3.03 -0.97
C SER A 325 14.07 4.48 -0.47
N ALA A 326 14.91 4.69 0.54
CA ALA A 326 15.24 6.02 1.05
C ALA A 326 15.99 6.87 0.01
N ILE A 327 16.98 6.28 -0.65
CA ILE A 327 17.72 6.91 -1.75
C ILE A 327 16.76 7.30 -2.89
N ALA A 328 15.91 6.37 -3.32
CA ALA A 328 14.93 6.63 -4.38
C ALA A 328 13.98 7.77 -4.00
N ALA A 329 13.46 7.77 -2.77
CA ALA A 329 12.57 8.83 -2.29
C ALA A 329 13.26 10.19 -2.25
N ALA A 330 14.52 10.26 -1.79
CA ALA A 330 15.28 11.49 -1.73
C ALA A 330 15.59 12.05 -3.13
N ILE A 331 16.00 11.19 -4.07
CA ILE A 331 16.31 11.60 -5.44
C ILE A 331 15.05 12.08 -6.17
N GLU A 332 13.96 11.32 -6.09
CA GLU A 332 12.72 11.62 -6.81
C GLU A 332 12.05 12.90 -6.30
N THR A 333 12.11 13.14 -4.99
CA THR A 333 11.33 14.24 -4.39
C THR A 333 12.16 15.44 -3.95
N GLY A 334 13.46 15.29 -3.77
CA GLY A 334 14.32 16.29 -3.14
C GLY A 334 14.01 16.56 -1.65
N LYS A 335 13.10 15.77 -1.05
CA LYS A 335 12.65 15.96 0.34
C LYS A 335 13.57 15.25 1.32
N ARG A 336 13.50 15.70 2.58
CA ARG A 336 14.11 14.98 3.71
C ARG A 336 13.49 13.60 3.83
N VAL A 337 14.33 12.59 4.02
CA VAL A 337 13.92 11.22 4.29
C VAL A 337 14.45 10.81 5.66
N LEU A 338 13.65 10.14 6.46
CA LEU A 338 14.04 9.51 7.71
C LEU A 338 13.91 8.00 7.56
N ALA A 339 15.05 7.31 7.49
CA ALA A 339 15.11 5.85 7.44
C ALA A 339 15.11 5.31 8.88
N VAL A 340 14.10 4.50 9.23
CA VAL A 340 13.98 3.85 10.54
C VAL A 340 14.03 2.35 10.33
N GLU A 341 15.21 1.79 10.53
CA GLU A 341 15.51 0.41 10.19
C GLU A 341 15.92 -0.41 11.42
N GLY A 342 15.58 -1.67 11.44
CA GLY A 342 16.13 -2.61 12.41
C GLY A 342 17.60 -2.88 12.10
N ASP A 343 18.35 -3.31 13.11
CA ASP A 343 19.78 -3.64 13.01
C ASP A 343 20.09 -4.63 11.88
N SER A 344 19.35 -5.72 11.80
CA SER A 344 19.52 -6.72 10.75
C SER A 344 19.10 -6.20 9.37
N ALA A 345 18.02 -5.43 9.30
CA ALA A 345 17.56 -4.83 8.05
C ALA A 345 18.62 -3.87 7.48
N PHE A 346 19.15 -2.96 8.33
CA PHE A 346 20.26 -2.10 7.96
C PHE A 346 21.51 -2.90 7.58
N GLY A 347 21.81 -3.98 8.30
CA GLY A 347 22.96 -4.84 8.02
C GLY A 347 22.99 -5.43 6.59
N PHE A 348 21.82 -5.64 5.98
CA PHE A 348 21.74 -6.14 4.59
C PHE A 348 22.06 -5.05 3.53
N CYS A 349 21.87 -3.78 3.84
CA CYS A 349 22.01 -2.69 2.87
C CYS A 349 22.79 -1.47 3.42
N GLY A 350 23.47 -1.63 4.54
CA GLY A 350 24.21 -0.54 5.20
C GLY A 350 25.31 0.11 4.33
N MET A 351 25.85 -0.63 3.36
CA MET A 351 26.83 -0.08 2.40
C MET A 351 26.25 1.03 1.52
N GLU A 352 24.93 1.10 1.37
CA GLU A 352 24.24 2.16 0.64
C GLU A 352 24.38 3.56 1.30
N VAL A 353 24.86 3.62 2.55
CA VAL A 353 25.26 4.88 3.19
C VAL A 353 26.36 5.59 2.40
N GLU A 354 27.24 4.84 1.74
CA GLU A 354 28.23 5.42 0.82
C GLU A 354 27.54 6.23 -0.29
N THR A 355 26.52 5.64 -0.94
CA THR A 355 25.73 6.32 -1.97
C THR A 355 25.06 7.59 -1.43
N VAL A 356 24.49 7.53 -0.23
CA VAL A 356 23.87 8.69 0.45
C VAL A 356 24.91 9.81 0.63
N CYS A 357 26.08 9.47 1.13
CA CYS A 357 27.16 10.44 1.37
C CYS A 357 27.72 11.00 0.06
N ARG A 358 28.00 10.15 -0.93
CA ARG A 358 28.58 10.53 -2.21
C ARG A 358 27.69 11.49 -2.98
N TYR A 359 26.38 11.30 -2.93
CA TYR A 359 25.40 12.17 -3.59
C TYR A 359 24.84 13.27 -2.68
N ASN A 360 25.30 13.37 -1.44
CA ASN A 360 24.84 14.36 -0.45
C ASN A 360 23.30 14.39 -0.34
N LEU A 361 22.68 13.20 -0.21
CA LEU A 361 21.24 13.06 -0.14
C LEU A 361 20.71 13.46 1.25
N PRO A 362 19.52 14.06 1.35
CA PRO A 362 18.92 14.50 2.62
C PRO A 362 18.27 13.33 3.39
N ILE A 363 19.07 12.27 3.73
CA ILE A 363 18.63 11.06 4.44
C ILE A 363 19.29 10.99 5.80
#